data_2467365031590f1154502105b291cda3
#
_entry.id   2467365031590f1154502105b291cda3
#
_cell.length_a   1.000
_cell.length_b   1.000
_cell.length_c   1.000
_cell.angle_alpha   90.00
_cell.angle_beta   90.00
_cell.angle_gamma   90.00
#
_symmetry.space_group_name_H-M   'P 1'
#
loop_
_entity.id
_entity.type
_entity.pdbx_description
1 polymer ?
#
loop_
_entity_poly.entity_id
_entity_poly.type
_entity_poly.pdbx_seq_one_letter_code
_entity_poly.pdbx_strand_id
1 'polypeptide(L)'
;MLIWAALLAQLVFYGCAGKTNAGAKKIAIIISTLNNPWFVFLAENAAAKAQELGYETKIFDSQNNTSFEADHFENALAAGYNAILFNPTDADGSIANVLKAKEAGVPVFCMDREVNSTEAATSQILSDSYSGCVALGKYFVRQMNKNGKYVELLGLVGDNNTWNRSKGFHEVVDHYPGLKMVAQQSADFDRNKALEVMESILQAHGDITGVFCGNDAMAMGAYQALVSAGKEKAVKVFGFDGASDVIDAIAGGKITATGMQFPKVMAHTAATFADEYFKGRREFPQKMPVAVEMVTSQNIGDYTAYGKKGQE
;
A
#
# COMPACT_ATOMS: atom_id res chain seq x y z
N MET A 1 46.05 -35.43 74.15
CA MET A 1 46.28 -34.88 72.76
C MET A 1 45.04 -35.18 71.97
N LEU A 2 44.18 -34.18 71.81
CA LEU A 2 42.94 -34.25 71.04
C LEU A 2 43.18 -33.56 69.71
N ILE A 3 43.05 -34.31 68.56
CA ILE A 3 43.17 -33.83 67.21
C ILE A 3 41.76 -33.49 66.70
N TRP A 4 41.53 -32.22 66.48
CA TRP A 4 40.30 -31.72 65.79
C TRP A 4 40.42 -31.81 64.29
N ALA A 5 39.54 -32.61 63.68
CA ALA A 5 39.42 -32.66 62.25
C ALA A 5 38.33 -31.66 61.81
N ALA A 6 38.73 -30.61 61.08
CA ALA A 6 37.82 -29.65 60.51
C ALA A 6 37.30 -30.15 59.15
N LEU A 7 35.98 -30.43 59.03
CA LEU A 7 35.29 -30.74 57.76
C LEU A 7 34.93 -29.42 57.06
N LEU A 8 35.59 -29.16 55.96
CA LEU A 8 35.17 -28.08 55.04
C LEU A 8 34.02 -28.59 54.16
N ALA A 9 32.79 -28.12 54.39
CA ALA A 9 31.67 -28.33 53.50
C ALA A 9 31.73 -27.31 52.34
N GLN A 10 32.04 -27.79 51.12
CA GLN A 10 31.93 -27.00 49.91
C GLN A 10 30.46 -26.90 49.47
N LEU A 11 29.84 -25.75 49.69
CA LEU A 11 28.54 -25.39 49.13
C LEU A 11 28.71 -25.11 47.64
N VAL A 12 28.32 -26.07 46.80
CA VAL A 12 28.18 -25.87 45.36
C VAL A 12 26.88 -25.10 45.09
N PHE A 13 26.97 -23.81 44.87
CA PHE A 13 25.85 -23.03 44.34
C PHE A 13 25.58 -23.44 42.91
N TYR A 14 24.62 -24.31 42.69
CA TYR A 14 23.99 -24.47 41.39
C TYR A 14 23.17 -23.21 41.10
N GLY A 15 23.78 -22.27 40.38
CA GLY A 15 23.06 -21.15 39.80
C GLY A 15 22.12 -21.70 38.74
N CYS A 16 20.83 -21.82 39.08
CA CYS A 16 19.79 -21.87 38.05
C CYS A 16 19.86 -20.59 37.25
N ALA A 17 20.54 -20.64 36.09
CA ALA A 17 20.33 -19.64 35.04
C ALA A 17 18.88 -19.78 34.62
N GLY A 18 18.01 -18.98 35.22
CA GLY A 18 16.64 -18.80 34.77
C GLY A 18 16.73 -18.38 33.28
N LYS A 19 16.20 -19.21 32.38
CA LYS A 19 15.85 -18.76 31.06
C LYS A 19 14.93 -17.57 31.26
N THR A 20 15.45 -16.35 31.08
CA THR A 20 14.60 -15.19 30.87
C THR A 20 13.76 -15.55 29.65
N ASN A 21 12.48 -15.81 29.85
CA ASN A 21 11.51 -15.78 28.78
C ASN A 21 11.64 -14.38 28.19
N ALA A 22 12.45 -14.25 27.14
CA ALA A 22 12.38 -13.08 26.29
C ALA A 22 10.93 -13.08 25.80
N GLY A 23 10.12 -12.13 26.27
CA GLY A 23 8.73 -12.01 25.87
C GLY A 23 8.63 -12.08 24.35
N ALA A 24 7.52 -12.59 23.83
CA ALA A 24 7.30 -12.68 22.39
C ALA A 24 7.61 -11.32 21.75
N LYS A 25 8.38 -11.32 20.65
CA LYS A 25 8.66 -10.09 19.95
C LYS A 25 7.38 -9.52 19.37
N LYS A 26 7.28 -8.19 19.34
CA LYS A 26 6.10 -7.46 18.93
C LYS A 26 6.38 -6.69 17.64
N ILE A 27 5.44 -6.73 16.72
CA ILE A 27 5.49 -5.98 15.46
C ILE A 27 4.30 -5.01 15.42
N ALA A 28 4.58 -3.71 15.30
CA ALA A 28 3.56 -2.71 15.05
C ALA A 28 3.27 -2.63 13.56
N ILE A 29 2.00 -2.50 13.20
CA ILE A 29 1.56 -2.29 11.81
C ILE A 29 0.88 -0.93 11.80
N ILE A 30 1.58 0.08 11.27
CA ILE A 30 1.09 1.46 11.23
C ILE A 30 0.64 1.75 9.81
N ILE A 31 -0.64 2.03 9.66
CA ILE A 31 -1.31 2.21 8.35
C ILE A 31 -1.79 3.65 8.23
N SER A 32 -1.65 4.21 7.03
CA SER A 32 -2.10 5.57 6.72
C SER A 32 -3.58 5.77 6.99
N THR A 33 -4.44 4.81 6.60
CA THR A 33 -5.87 4.83 6.90
C THR A 33 -6.49 3.44 6.75
N LEU A 34 -7.54 3.16 7.51
CA LEU A 34 -8.39 1.97 7.34
C LEU A 34 -9.74 2.27 6.66
N ASN A 35 -9.93 3.50 6.16
CA ASN A 35 -11.15 3.86 5.42
C ASN A 35 -11.22 3.25 4.01
N ASN A 36 -10.10 2.75 3.48
CA ASN A 36 -10.05 2.09 2.18
C ASN A 36 -9.85 0.58 2.39
N PRO A 37 -10.72 -0.28 1.84
CA PRO A 37 -10.63 -1.74 1.96
C PRO A 37 -9.28 -2.32 1.52
N TRP A 38 -8.59 -1.67 0.59
CA TRP A 38 -7.27 -2.07 0.15
C TRP A 38 -6.23 -2.04 1.30
N PHE A 39 -6.26 -0.98 2.11
CA PHE A 39 -5.36 -0.86 3.27
C PHE A 39 -5.75 -1.78 4.43
N VAL A 40 -7.05 -2.07 4.59
CA VAL A 40 -7.52 -3.10 5.53
C VAL A 40 -6.93 -4.45 5.15
N PHE A 41 -7.04 -4.83 3.88
CA PHE A 41 -6.49 -6.08 3.37
C PHE A 41 -4.96 -6.16 3.54
N LEU A 42 -4.23 -5.08 3.24
CA LEU A 42 -2.78 -5.00 3.46
C LEU A 42 -2.42 -5.23 4.93
N ALA A 43 -3.07 -4.50 5.85
CA ALA A 43 -2.80 -4.55 7.28
C ALA A 43 -3.11 -5.94 7.89
N GLU A 44 -4.25 -6.52 7.54
CA GLU A 44 -4.67 -7.83 8.03
C GLU A 44 -3.73 -8.95 7.55
N ASN A 45 -3.29 -8.92 6.28
CA ASN A 45 -2.33 -9.88 5.77
C ASN A 45 -0.94 -9.71 6.40
N ALA A 46 -0.52 -8.47 6.69
CA ALA A 46 0.73 -8.21 7.41
C ALA A 46 0.66 -8.75 8.85
N ALA A 47 -0.47 -8.53 9.55
CA ALA A 47 -0.70 -9.05 10.89
C ALA A 47 -0.74 -10.59 10.89
N ALA A 48 -1.51 -11.19 9.99
CA ALA A 48 -1.65 -12.64 9.88
C ALA A 48 -0.29 -13.32 9.62
N LYS A 49 0.52 -12.78 8.68
CA LYS A 49 1.84 -13.34 8.40
C LYS A 49 2.80 -13.18 9.57
N ALA A 50 2.81 -12.05 10.23
CA ALA A 50 3.65 -11.84 11.42
C ALA A 50 3.23 -12.78 12.58
N GLN A 51 1.94 -13.00 12.78
CA GLN A 51 1.41 -13.96 13.79
C GLN A 51 1.77 -15.41 13.43
N GLU A 52 1.67 -15.80 12.15
CA GLU A 52 2.14 -17.12 11.65
C GLU A 52 3.61 -17.36 11.99
N LEU A 53 4.42 -16.29 11.92
CA LEU A 53 5.85 -16.32 12.28
C LEU A 53 6.11 -16.28 13.80
N GLY A 54 5.05 -16.20 14.62
CA GLY A 54 5.14 -16.26 16.09
C GLY A 54 5.27 -14.91 16.78
N TYR A 55 4.91 -13.80 16.12
CA TYR A 55 5.00 -12.44 16.67
C TYR A 55 3.65 -11.93 17.15
N GLU A 56 3.65 -11.15 18.23
CA GLU A 56 2.48 -10.36 18.63
C GLU A 56 2.35 -9.15 17.71
N THR A 57 1.12 -8.83 17.30
CA THR A 57 0.87 -7.71 16.37
C THR A 57 -0.19 -6.76 16.89
N LYS A 58 -0.09 -5.50 16.50
CA LYS A 58 -1.16 -4.50 16.65
C LYS A 58 -1.18 -3.60 15.43
N ILE A 59 -2.38 -3.38 14.90
CA ILE A 59 -2.65 -2.45 13.81
C ILE A 59 -3.01 -1.09 14.41
N PHE A 60 -2.45 -0.02 13.85
CA PHE A 60 -2.69 1.37 14.20
C PHE A 60 -3.18 2.10 12.96
N ASP A 61 -4.30 2.80 13.06
CA ASP A 61 -4.92 3.60 12.01
C ASP A 61 -4.55 5.07 12.16
N SER A 62 -3.76 5.62 11.26
CA SER A 62 -3.35 7.02 11.29
C SER A 62 -4.40 7.98 10.70
N GLN A 63 -5.48 7.48 10.12
CA GLN A 63 -6.59 8.27 9.57
C GLN A 63 -6.14 9.36 8.58
N ASN A 64 -5.11 9.08 7.79
CA ASN A 64 -4.42 10.04 6.91
C ASN A 64 -3.96 11.31 7.65
N ASN A 65 -3.63 11.20 8.93
CA ASN A 65 -3.20 12.29 9.79
C ASN A 65 -1.76 12.07 10.27
N THR A 66 -0.85 12.94 9.88
CA THR A 66 0.57 12.86 10.22
C THR A 66 0.85 12.98 11.72
N SER A 67 0.00 13.69 12.48
CA SER A 67 0.12 13.77 13.93
C SER A 67 -0.24 12.45 14.60
N PHE A 68 -1.34 11.80 14.18
CA PHE A 68 -1.69 10.47 14.69
C PHE A 68 -0.63 9.43 14.32
N GLU A 69 -0.07 9.52 13.12
CA GLU A 69 1.05 8.68 12.72
C GLU A 69 2.25 8.84 13.66
N ALA A 70 2.63 10.08 13.97
CA ALA A 70 3.74 10.37 14.90
C ALA A 70 3.46 9.79 16.30
N ASP A 71 2.24 9.98 16.82
CA ASP A 71 1.81 9.41 18.10
C ASP A 71 1.89 7.87 18.09
N HIS A 72 1.55 7.22 16.98
CA HIS A 72 1.64 5.76 16.83
C HIS A 72 3.08 5.28 16.85
N PHE A 73 4.01 5.99 16.19
CA PHE A 73 5.43 5.68 16.29
C PHE A 73 5.95 5.82 17.71
N GLU A 74 5.62 6.92 18.40
CA GLU A 74 6.02 7.14 19.81
C GLU A 74 5.47 6.03 20.72
N ASN A 75 4.20 5.71 20.58
CA ASN A 75 3.56 4.66 21.35
C ASN A 75 4.18 3.27 21.06
N ALA A 76 4.48 2.96 19.81
CA ALA A 76 5.13 1.70 19.43
C ALA A 76 6.52 1.58 20.06
N LEU A 77 7.34 2.65 19.98
CA LEU A 77 8.68 2.67 20.56
C LEU A 77 8.61 2.55 22.10
N ALA A 78 7.75 3.33 22.75
CA ALA A 78 7.58 3.29 24.22
C ALA A 78 7.04 1.94 24.71
N ALA A 79 6.18 1.26 23.95
CA ALA A 79 5.64 -0.07 24.29
C ALA A 79 6.61 -1.22 23.96
N GLY A 80 7.80 -0.93 23.42
CA GLY A 80 8.84 -1.91 23.15
C GLY A 80 8.55 -2.81 21.95
N TYR A 81 7.91 -2.29 20.91
CA TYR A 81 7.80 -2.99 19.64
C TYR A 81 9.18 -3.16 19.00
N ASN A 82 9.43 -4.32 18.40
CA ASN A 82 10.75 -4.72 17.91
C ASN A 82 10.94 -4.46 16.41
N ALA A 83 9.84 -4.26 15.68
CA ALA A 83 9.81 -3.82 14.27
C ALA A 83 8.51 -3.08 13.98
N ILE A 84 8.51 -2.30 12.90
CA ILE A 84 7.34 -1.59 12.40
C ILE A 84 7.14 -1.94 10.92
N LEU A 85 5.96 -2.46 10.56
CA LEU A 85 5.48 -2.56 9.19
C LEU A 85 4.65 -1.31 8.92
N PHE A 86 5.02 -0.54 7.91
CA PHE A 86 4.58 0.84 7.80
C PHE A 86 3.99 1.17 6.43
N ASN A 87 2.86 1.85 6.42
CA ASN A 87 2.29 2.47 5.23
C ASN A 87 2.14 3.98 5.51
N PRO A 88 3.03 4.84 4.98
CA PRO A 88 3.10 6.25 5.33
C PRO A 88 1.86 7.05 4.95
N THR A 89 1.53 8.08 5.74
CA THR A 89 0.51 9.08 5.39
C THR A 89 1.01 10.09 4.36
N ASP A 90 2.31 10.41 4.43
CA ASP A 90 2.97 11.39 3.55
C ASP A 90 4.43 10.98 3.31
N ALA A 91 4.90 11.07 2.07
CA ALA A 91 6.21 10.57 1.69
C ALA A 91 7.37 11.37 2.31
N ASP A 92 7.20 12.67 2.52
CA ASP A 92 8.22 13.55 3.12
C ASP A 92 7.99 13.71 4.62
N GLY A 93 6.74 13.95 5.03
CA GLY A 93 6.36 14.20 6.42
C GLY A 93 6.63 13.02 7.35
N SER A 94 6.56 11.79 6.83
CA SER A 94 6.78 10.58 7.62
C SER A 94 8.26 10.22 7.84
N ILE A 95 9.21 10.88 7.15
CA ILE A 95 10.65 10.57 7.25
C ILE A 95 11.15 10.68 8.69
N ALA A 96 10.75 11.72 9.42
CA ALA A 96 11.20 11.97 10.79
C ALA A 96 10.82 10.83 11.74
N ASN A 97 9.61 10.28 11.60
CA ASN A 97 9.13 9.15 12.40
C ASN A 97 9.95 7.89 12.15
N VAL A 98 10.26 7.63 10.87
CA VAL A 98 11.07 6.45 10.46
C VAL A 98 12.50 6.58 10.98
N LEU A 99 13.11 7.76 10.90
CA LEU A 99 14.45 8.03 11.45
C LEU A 99 14.48 7.85 12.97
N LYS A 100 13.47 8.33 13.70
CA LYS A 100 13.32 8.15 15.15
C LYS A 100 13.29 6.65 15.53
N ALA A 101 12.55 5.83 14.77
CA ALA A 101 12.54 4.39 14.97
C ALA A 101 13.92 3.76 14.70
N LYS A 102 14.59 4.17 13.62
CA LYS A 102 15.94 3.72 13.28
C LYS A 102 16.95 4.05 14.38
N GLU A 103 16.93 5.27 14.93
CA GLU A 103 17.78 5.70 16.04
C GLU A 103 17.53 4.87 17.31
N ALA A 104 16.27 4.47 17.54
CA ALA A 104 15.90 3.55 18.62
C ALA A 104 16.28 2.08 18.34
N GLY A 105 16.88 1.77 17.19
CA GLY A 105 17.26 0.41 16.78
C GLY A 105 16.07 -0.46 16.34
N VAL A 106 14.93 0.14 16.03
CA VAL A 106 13.71 -0.54 15.56
C VAL A 106 13.63 -0.45 14.04
N PRO A 107 13.73 -1.58 13.29
CA PRO A 107 13.65 -1.58 11.84
C PRO A 107 12.25 -1.22 11.36
N VAL A 108 12.18 -0.45 10.27
CA VAL A 108 10.93 -0.06 9.61
C VAL A 108 10.93 -0.62 8.19
N PHE A 109 9.87 -1.35 7.85
CA PHE A 109 9.62 -1.90 6.51
C PHE A 109 8.38 -1.24 5.93
N CYS A 110 8.57 -0.37 4.93
CA CYS A 110 7.44 0.28 4.27
C CYS A 110 6.73 -0.70 3.33
N MET A 111 5.41 -0.57 3.26
CA MET A 111 4.52 -1.37 2.40
C MET A 111 3.65 -0.44 1.56
N ASP A 112 3.60 -0.65 0.24
CA ASP A 112 2.81 0.07 -0.75
C ASP A 112 3.25 1.54 -0.94
N ARG A 113 3.22 2.34 0.11
CA ARG A 113 3.70 3.72 0.10
C ARG A 113 5.13 3.79 0.61
N GLU A 114 5.89 4.74 0.07
CA GLU A 114 7.28 4.96 0.44
C GLU A 114 7.47 6.29 1.17
N VAL A 115 8.59 6.40 1.87
CA VAL A 115 9.13 7.68 2.31
C VAL A 115 10.24 8.14 1.35
N ASN A 116 10.35 9.46 1.11
CA ASN A 116 11.34 10.08 0.23
C ASN A 116 12.75 10.08 0.86
N SER A 117 13.19 8.90 1.28
CA SER A 117 14.52 8.70 1.84
C SER A 117 15.03 7.32 1.47
N THR A 118 16.28 7.26 1.01
CA THR A 118 16.97 6.00 0.69
C THR A 118 17.64 5.38 1.91
N GLU A 119 17.62 6.05 3.07
CA GLU A 119 18.37 5.64 4.26
C GLU A 119 17.51 5.50 5.52
N ALA A 120 16.30 6.07 5.54
CA ALA A 120 15.45 6.07 6.73
C ALA A 120 14.87 4.68 7.00
N ALA A 121 14.15 4.10 6.04
CA ALA A 121 13.54 2.77 6.16
C ALA A 121 14.58 1.66 5.93
N THR A 122 14.38 0.52 6.57
CA THR A 122 15.19 -0.69 6.38
C THR A 122 14.97 -1.28 4.99
N SER A 123 13.73 -1.28 4.51
CA SER A 123 13.34 -1.64 3.15
C SER A 123 11.97 -1.07 2.83
N GLN A 124 11.68 -0.86 1.54
CA GLN A 124 10.40 -0.34 1.04
C GLN A 124 9.86 -1.28 -0.04
N ILE A 125 8.79 -2.01 0.27
CA ILE A 125 8.15 -2.99 -0.60
C ILE A 125 6.98 -2.30 -1.30
N LEU A 126 7.12 -2.05 -2.59
CA LEU A 126 6.28 -1.12 -3.34
C LEU A 126 5.68 -1.79 -4.57
N SER A 127 4.49 -1.36 -5.00
CA SER A 127 4.02 -1.72 -6.34
C SER A 127 4.82 -0.99 -7.42
N ASP A 128 5.12 -1.67 -8.52
CA ASP A 128 5.65 -1.02 -9.73
C ASP A 128 4.53 -0.26 -10.45
N SER A 129 4.07 0.79 -9.77
CA SER A 129 2.96 1.64 -10.21
C SER A 129 3.23 2.32 -11.55
N TYR A 130 4.49 2.73 -11.78
CA TYR A 130 4.87 3.37 -13.04
C TYR A 130 4.70 2.42 -14.23
N SER A 131 5.33 1.24 -14.19
CA SER A 131 5.23 0.26 -15.28
C SER A 131 3.80 -0.25 -15.47
N GLY A 132 3.04 -0.44 -14.38
CA GLY A 132 1.62 -0.78 -14.43
C GLY A 132 0.80 0.27 -15.17
N CYS A 133 1.04 1.56 -14.89
CA CYS A 133 0.34 2.66 -15.57
C CYS A 133 0.82 2.91 -16.99
N VAL A 134 2.07 2.59 -17.34
CA VAL A 134 2.50 2.51 -18.76
C VAL A 134 1.67 1.46 -19.51
N ALA A 135 1.43 0.29 -18.93
CA ALA A 135 0.60 -0.74 -19.54
C ALA A 135 -0.87 -0.29 -19.69
N LEU A 136 -1.44 0.34 -18.64
CA LEU A 136 -2.79 0.92 -18.67
C LEU A 136 -2.90 2.05 -19.72
N GLY A 137 -1.91 2.94 -19.83
CA GLY A 137 -1.87 4.00 -20.83
C GLY A 137 -1.90 3.45 -22.27
N LYS A 138 -1.13 2.38 -22.53
CA LYS A 138 -1.17 1.67 -23.83
C LYS A 138 -2.55 1.08 -24.12
N TYR A 139 -3.20 0.53 -23.11
CA TYR A 139 -4.56 -0.01 -23.25
C TYR A 139 -5.58 1.10 -23.41
N PHE A 140 -5.48 2.19 -22.65
CA PHE A 140 -6.31 3.37 -22.77
C PHE A 140 -6.28 3.94 -24.20
N VAL A 141 -5.09 4.17 -24.77
CA VAL A 141 -4.91 4.65 -26.15
C VAL A 141 -5.63 3.78 -27.18
N ARG A 142 -5.55 2.44 -27.03
CA ARG A 142 -6.28 1.50 -27.90
C ARG A 142 -7.78 1.61 -27.73
N GLN A 143 -8.26 1.64 -26.48
CA GLN A 143 -9.68 1.71 -26.16
C GLN A 143 -10.33 3.03 -26.59
N MET A 144 -9.55 4.12 -26.57
CA MET A 144 -9.96 5.45 -27.03
C MET A 144 -9.77 5.66 -28.54
N ASN A 145 -9.30 4.65 -29.29
CA ASN A 145 -8.97 4.79 -30.71
C ASN A 145 -8.05 5.99 -31.00
N LYS A 146 -7.11 6.30 -30.09
CA LYS A 146 -6.13 7.41 -30.19
C LYS A 146 -6.77 8.80 -30.29
N ASN A 147 -8.04 8.97 -29.92
CA ASN A 147 -8.77 10.22 -30.04
C ASN A 147 -9.83 10.36 -28.97
N GLY A 148 -10.08 11.58 -28.50
CA GLY A 148 -11.13 11.92 -27.55
C GLY A 148 -10.64 12.81 -26.43
N LYS A 149 -11.60 13.29 -25.63
CA LYS A 149 -11.35 14.08 -24.43
C LYS A 149 -11.37 13.17 -23.21
N TYR A 150 -10.41 13.35 -22.33
CA TYR A 150 -10.35 12.56 -21.10
C TYR A 150 -10.05 13.41 -19.85
N VAL A 151 -10.32 12.81 -18.70
CA VAL A 151 -10.09 13.37 -17.39
C VAL A 151 -9.14 12.44 -16.62
N GLU A 152 -8.28 13.01 -15.79
CA GLU A 152 -7.50 12.30 -14.82
C GLU A 152 -7.90 12.68 -13.40
N LEU A 153 -8.22 11.68 -12.57
CA LEU A 153 -8.42 11.84 -11.13
C LEU A 153 -7.19 11.36 -10.38
N LEU A 154 -6.49 12.30 -9.76
CA LEU A 154 -5.30 12.07 -8.96
C LEU A 154 -5.64 11.61 -7.55
N GLY A 155 -4.73 10.85 -6.95
CA GLY A 155 -4.77 10.52 -5.52
C GLY A 155 -4.29 11.65 -4.62
N LEU A 156 -3.87 11.29 -3.40
CA LEU A 156 -3.23 12.21 -2.44
C LEU A 156 -1.93 12.77 -3.03
N VAL A 157 -1.76 14.08 -2.97
CA VAL A 157 -0.58 14.76 -3.56
C VAL A 157 0.72 14.49 -2.82
N GLY A 158 0.65 14.16 -1.52
CA GLY A 158 1.80 13.77 -0.69
C GLY A 158 2.18 12.30 -0.81
N ASP A 159 1.52 11.51 -1.66
CA ASP A 159 1.80 10.10 -1.90
C ASP A 159 2.48 9.91 -3.27
N ASN A 160 3.66 9.31 -3.27
CA ASN A 160 4.42 9.04 -4.50
C ASN A 160 3.67 8.14 -5.49
N ASN A 161 2.78 7.27 -5.03
CA ASN A 161 1.94 6.45 -5.92
C ASN A 161 1.09 7.32 -6.86
N THR A 162 0.58 8.46 -6.38
CA THR A 162 -0.16 9.42 -7.21
C THR A 162 0.66 9.82 -8.43
N TRP A 163 1.88 10.25 -8.20
CA TRP A 163 2.75 10.76 -9.26
C TRP A 163 3.37 9.66 -10.12
N ASN A 164 3.70 8.51 -9.55
CA ASN A 164 4.19 7.37 -10.31
C ASN A 164 3.13 6.83 -11.27
N ARG A 165 1.86 6.77 -10.83
CA ARG A 165 0.73 6.35 -11.68
C ARG A 165 0.46 7.37 -12.79
N SER A 166 0.37 8.64 -12.45
CA SER A 166 0.17 9.72 -13.42
C SER A 166 1.30 9.77 -14.46
N LYS A 167 2.57 9.79 -14.01
CA LYS A 167 3.73 9.79 -14.93
C LYS A 167 3.75 8.57 -15.86
N GLY A 168 3.49 7.37 -15.33
CA GLY A 168 3.44 6.15 -16.15
C GLY A 168 2.33 6.19 -17.20
N PHE A 169 1.17 6.74 -16.86
CA PHE A 169 0.06 6.93 -17.79
C PHE A 169 0.41 7.96 -18.87
N HIS A 170 0.93 9.12 -18.47
CA HIS A 170 1.31 10.20 -19.36
C HIS A 170 2.53 9.87 -20.26
N GLU A 171 3.44 8.99 -19.81
CA GLU A 171 4.53 8.45 -20.65
C GLU A 171 4.02 7.90 -21.99
N VAL A 172 2.75 7.47 -22.03
CA VAL A 172 2.14 6.89 -23.23
C VAL A 172 1.16 7.85 -23.87
N VAL A 173 0.20 8.38 -23.12
CA VAL A 173 -0.94 9.08 -23.71
C VAL A 173 -0.57 10.42 -24.35
N ASP A 174 0.46 11.07 -23.82
CA ASP A 174 0.93 12.38 -24.34
C ASP A 174 1.55 12.29 -25.74
N HIS A 175 1.92 11.09 -26.20
CA HIS A 175 2.38 10.87 -27.57
C HIS A 175 1.24 10.82 -28.61
N TYR A 176 -0.02 10.94 -28.17
CA TYR A 176 -1.18 10.86 -29.06
C TYR A 176 -1.96 12.18 -29.07
N PRO A 177 -1.68 13.09 -30.01
CA PRO A 177 -2.26 14.45 -30.06
C PRO A 177 -3.79 14.48 -30.21
N GLY A 178 -4.39 13.36 -30.63
CA GLY A 178 -5.84 13.20 -30.66
C GLY A 178 -6.48 12.99 -29.28
N LEU A 179 -5.72 12.58 -28.27
CA LEU A 179 -6.17 12.48 -26.89
C LEU A 179 -5.92 13.80 -26.18
N LYS A 180 -6.96 14.40 -25.63
CA LYS A 180 -6.90 15.70 -24.97
C LYS A 180 -7.36 15.60 -23.54
N MET A 181 -6.46 15.79 -22.59
CA MET A 181 -6.81 15.96 -21.19
C MET A 181 -7.54 17.30 -21.03
N VAL A 182 -8.77 17.27 -20.52
CA VAL A 182 -9.58 18.48 -20.32
C VAL A 182 -9.69 18.89 -18.85
N ALA A 183 -9.41 17.96 -17.94
CA ALA A 183 -9.32 18.22 -16.50
C ALA A 183 -8.40 17.20 -15.84
N GLN A 184 -7.67 17.67 -14.82
CA GLN A 184 -6.90 16.86 -13.88
C GLN A 184 -7.17 17.41 -12.48
N GLN A 185 -7.65 16.58 -11.58
CA GLN A 185 -8.01 17.01 -10.23
C GLN A 185 -7.77 15.91 -9.21
N SER A 186 -7.30 16.27 -8.01
CA SER A 186 -7.19 15.32 -6.91
C SER A 186 -8.55 14.97 -6.33
N ALA A 187 -8.75 13.67 -6.13
CA ALA A 187 -9.86 13.11 -5.36
C ALA A 187 -9.36 12.22 -4.20
N ASP A 188 -8.08 12.39 -3.80
CA ASP A 188 -7.45 11.89 -2.58
C ASP A 188 -7.59 10.37 -2.34
N PHE A 189 -7.72 9.58 -3.41
CA PHE A 189 -8.02 8.15 -3.35
C PHE A 189 -9.37 7.82 -2.70
N ASP A 190 -10.26 8.80 -2.57
CA ASP A 190 -11.57 8.67 -1.93
C ASP A 190 -12.70 8.57 -2.96
N ARG A 191 -13.63 7.63 -2.73
CA ARG A 191 -14.77 7.36 -3.62
C ARG A 191 -15.76 8.51 -3.68
N ASN A 192 -16.13 9.08 -2.52
CA ASN A 192 -17.13 10.11 -2.43
C ASN A 192 -16.60 11.42 -3.02
N LYS A 193 -15.34 11.74 -2.71
CA LYS A 193 -14.67 12.90 -3.30
C LYS A 193 -14.55 12.77 -4.82
N ALA A 194 -14.26 11.58 -5.32
CA ALA A 194 -14.22 11.33 -6.77
C ALA A 194 -15.59 11.49 -7.44
N LEU A 195 -16.67 11.10 -6.77
CA LEU A 195 -18.05 11.35 -7.23
C LEU A 195 -18.29 12.86 -7.38
N GLU A 196 -18.05 13.64 -6.32
CA GLU A 196 -18.25 15.10 -6.29
C GLU A 196 -17.40 15.83 -7.34
N VAL A 197 -16.11 15.49 -7.41
CA VAL A 197 -15.18 16.06 -8.40
C VAL A 197 -15.64 15.74 -9.82
N MET A 198 -16.04 14.50 -10.07
CA MET A 198 -16.48 14.08 -11.40
C MET A 198 -17.80 14.73 -11.81
N GLU A 199 -18.76 14.89 -10.90
CA GLU A 199 -20.00 15.64 -11.15
C GLU A 199 -19.70 17.09 -11.57
N SER A 200 -18.77 17.76 -10.88
CA SER A 200 -18.32 19.11 -11.23
C SER A 200 -17.67 19.17 -12.61
N ILE A 201 -16.79 18.19 -12.91
CA ILE A 201 -16.12 18.11 -14.20
C ILE A 201 -17.12 17.88 -15.33
N LEU A 202 -18.13 17.05 -15.14
CA LEU A 202 -19.16 16.75 -16.15
C LEU A 202 -20.02 17.95 -16.51
N GLN A 203 -20.21 18.90 -15.58
CA GLN A 203 -20.89 20.17 -15.86
C GLN A 203 -20.10 21.05 -16.82
N ALA A 204 -18.77 21.06 -16.71
CA ALA A 204 -17.89 21.86 -17.56
C ALA A 204 -17.49 21.15 -18.87
N HIS A 205 -17.36 19.81 -18.84
CA HIS A 205 -16.83 18.98 -19.90
C HIS A 205 -17.73 17.77 -20.17
N GLY A 206 -18.94 18.05 -20.65
CA GLY A 206 -19.94 17.00 -20.91
C GLY A 206 -19.65 16.08 -22.10
N ASP A 207 -18.59 16.33 -22.87
CA ASP A 207 -18.19 15.59 -24.09
C ASP A 207 -16.95 14.71 -23.91
N ILE A 208 -16.59 14.41 -22.68
CA ILE A 208 -15.49 13.46 -22.39
C ILE A 208 -15.88 12.04 -22.79
N THR A 209 -14.85 11.24 -23.13
CA THR A 209 -15.01 9.85 -23.57
C THR A 209 -14.14 8.88 -22.75
N GLY A 210 -13.27 9.37 -21.87
CA GLY A 210 -12.44 8.56 -20.98
C GLY A 210 -12.16 9.23 -19.65
N VAL A 211 -11.97 8.41 -18.61
CA VAL A 211 -11.50 8.82 -17.29
C VAL A 211 -10.42 7.84 -16.84
N PHE A 212 -9.25 8.35 -16.49
CA PHE A 212 -8.23 7.62 -15.79
C PHE A 212 -8.24 8.01 -14.29
N CYS A 213 -8.40 7.03 -13.44
CA CYS A 213 -8.43 7.23 -11.99
C CYS A 213 -7.19 6.59 -11.37
N GLY A 214 -6.52 7.31 -10.49
CA GLY A 214 -5.33 6.84 -9.80
C GLY A 214 -5.59 5.63 -8.88
N ASN A 215 -6.89 5.33 -8.55
CA ASN A 215 -7.26 4.08 -7.90
C ASN A 215 -8.70 3.65 -8.21
N ASP A 216 -9.05 2.43 -7.76
CA ASP A 216 -10.36 1.80 -7.99
C ASP A 216 -11.50 2.46 -7.21
N ALA A 217 -11.24 2.95 -6.00
CA ALA A 217 -12.23 3.69 -5.22
C ALA A 217 -12.70 4.93 -5.98
N MET A 218 -11.76 5.69 -6.54
CA MET A 218 -12.07 6.84 -7.40
C MET A 218 -12.74 6.42 -8.70
N ALA A 219 -12.34 5.30 -9.31
CA ALA A 219 -12.98 4.79 -10.53
C ALA A 219 -14.47 4.49 -10.32
N MET A 220 -14.82 3.90 -9.18
CA MET A 220 -16.22 3.63 -8.82
C MET A 220 -17.00 4.93 -8.52
N GLY A 221 -16.37 5.91 -7.87
CA GLY A 221 -16.98 7.23 -7.64
C GLY A 221 -17.26 7.97 -8.96
N ALA A 222 -16.25 7.99 -9.85
CA ALA A 222 -16.39 8.58 -11.18
C ALA A 222 -17.46 7.86 -12.02
N TYR A 223 -17.50 6.54 -11.97
CA TYR A 223 -18.55 5.75 -12.65
C TYR A 223 -19.95 6.10 -12.14
N GLN A 224 -20.12 6.27 -10.83
CA GLN A 224 -21.40 6.67 -10.26
C GLN A 224 -21.85 8.06 -10.74
N ALA A 225 -20.93 9.04 -10.86
CA ALA A 225 -21.23 10.34 -11.44
C ALA A 225 -21.67 10.23 -12.91
N LEU A 226 -21.01 9.34 -13.68
CA LEU A 226 -21.40 9.06 -15.07
C LEU A 226 -22.78 8.44 -15.18
N VAL A 227 -23.16 7.52 -14.27
CA VAL A 227 -24.50 6.94 -14.21
C VAL A 227 -25.54 8.02 -13.93
N SER A 228 -25.29 8.89 -12.93
CA SER A 228 -26.19 10.01 -12.61
C SER A 228 -26.39 10.97 -13.79
N ALA A 229 -25.35 11.13 -14.62
CA ALA A 229 -25.39 11.97 -15.84
C ALA A 229 -25.88 11.23 -17.09
N GLY A 230 -26.20 9.93 -17.03
CA GLY A 230 -26.59 9.11 -18.19
C GLY A 230 -25.47 8.91 -19.22
N LYS A 231 -24.20 8.94 -18.79
CA LYS A 231 -23.01 8.88 -19.66
C LYS A 231 -22.18 7.60 -19.50
N GLU A 232 -22.59 6.69 -18.64
CA GLU A 232 -21.86 5.47 -18.27
C GLU A 232 -21.54 4.55 -19.47
N LYS A 233 -22.33 4.63 -20.55
CA LYS A 233 -22.12 3.85 -21.77
C LYS A 233 -21.17 4.54 -22.77
N ALA A 234 -21.01 5.84 -22.67
CA ALA A 234 -20.23 6.66 -23.60
C ALA A 234 -18.78 6.89 -23.11
N VAL A 235 -18.55 6.79 -21.79
CA VAL A 235 -17.27 7.12 -21.17
C VAL A 235 -16.62 5.86 -20.62
N LYS A 236 -15.37 5.62 -21.00
CA LYS A 236 -14.56 4.50 -20.52
C LYS A 236 -13.82 4.89 -19.25
N VAL A 237 -13.93 4.05 -18.21
CA VAL A 237 -13.32 4.31 -16.90
C VAL A 237 -12.22 3.29 -16.64
N PHE A 238 -11.07 3.77 -16.14
CA PHE A 238 -9.90 2.97 -15.79
C PHE A 238 -9.52 3.24 -14.34
N GLY A 239 -9.18 2.19 -13.62
CA GLY A 239 -8.78 2.23 -12.22
C GLY A 239 -7.40 1.62 -11.98
N PHE A 240 -7.09 1.45 -10.70
CA PHE A 240 -5.87 0.83 -10.21
C PHE A 240 -6.15 0.28 -8.80
N ASP A 241 -5.72 -0.90 -8.44
CA ASP A 241 -5.71 -1.65 -7.18
C ASP A 241 -6.16 -3.10 -7.36
N GLY A 242 -7.19 -3.39 -8.16
CA GLY A 242 -7.80 -4.71 -8.28
C GLY A 242 -8.84 -4.99 -7.18
N ALA A 243 -9.60 -3.97 -6.79
CA ALA A 243 -10.64 -4.08 -5.75
C ALA A 243 -11.79 -5.00 -6.17
N SER A 244 -12.41 -5.69 -5.20
CA SER A 244 -13.47 -6.68 -5.45
C SER A 244 -14.62 -6.12 -6.29
N ASP A 245 -15.13 -4.95 -5.94
CA ASP A 245 -16.26 -4.32 -6.64
C ASP A 245 -15.87 -3.84 -8.06
N VAL A 246 -14.58 -3.52 -8.28
CA VAL A 246 -14.08 -3.19 -9.62
C VAL A 246 -13.87 -4.44 -10.48
N ILE A 247 -13.42 -5.55 -9.89
CA ILE A 247 -13.39 -6.85 -10.56
C ILE A 247 -14.79 -7.20 -11.08
N ASP A 248 -15.81 -7.10 -10.22
CA ASP A 248 -17.21 -7.32 -10.61
C ASP A 248 -17.70 -6.31 -11.65
N ALA A 249 -17.29 -5.05 -11.53
CA ALA A 249 -17.63 -3.99 -12.48
C ALA A 249 -16.99 -4.20 -13.86
N ILE A 250 -15.76 -4.74 -13.93
CA ILE A 250 -15.12 -5.10 -15.20
C ILE A 250 -15.85 -6.28 -15.83
N ALA A 251 -16.19 -7.32 -15.06
CA ALA A 251 -16.97 -8.44 -15.55
C ALA A 251 -18.35 -8.02 -16.09
N GLY A 252 -18.97 -7.02 -15.44
CA GLY A 252 -20.24 -6.41 -15.86
C GLY A 252 -20.12 -5.35 -16.96
N GLY A 253 -18.92 -5.07 -17.49
CA GLY A 253 -18.69 -4.08 -18.56
C GLY A 253 -18.85 -2.62 -18.12
N LYS A 254 -18.83 -2.33 -16.81
CA LYS A 254 -18.99 -0.99 -16.22
C LYS A 254 -17.65 -0.24 -16.15
N ILE A 255 -16.60 -0.93 -15.77
CA ILE A 255 -15.21 -0.44 -15.75
C ILE A 255 -14.43 -1.13 -16.86
N THR A 256 -13.52 -0.42 -17.51
CA THR A 256 -12.80 -0.92 -18.69
C THR A 256 -11.59 -1.76 -18.33
N ALA A 257 -10.82 -1.32 -17.34
CA ALA A 257 -9.63 -2.02 -16.85
C ALA A 257 -9.20 -1.48 -15.48
N THR A 258 -8.42 -2.27 -14.76
CA THR A 258 -7.67 -1.85 -13.57
C THR A 258 -6.25 -2.39 -13.58
N GLY A 259 -5.33 -1.70 -12.88
CA GLY A 259 -4.00 -2.20 -12.56
C GLY A 259 -4.06 -3.00 -11.25
N MET A 260 -3.96 -4.33 -11.33
CA MET A 260 -3.98 -5.21 -10.17
C MET A 260 -2.70 -5.08 -9.38
N GLN A 261 -2.82 -4.69 -8.14
CA GLN A 261 -1.76 -4.77 -7.13
C GLN A 261 -1.86 -6.07 -6.32
N PHE A 262 -0.76 -6.43 -5.66
CA PHE A 262 -0.67 -7.65 -4.86
C PHE A 262 -0.31 -7.32 -3.40
N PRO A 263 -1.24 -6.74 -2.62
CA PRO A 263 -1.00 -6.32 -1.23
C PRO A 263 -0.58 -7.45 -0.32
N LYS A 264 -1.10 -8.67 -0.53
CA LYS A 264 -0.67 -9.86 0.23
C LYS A 264 0.81 -10.15 0.04
N VAL A 265 1.34 -10.04 -1.19
CA VAL A 265 2.78 -10.22 -1.47
C VAL A 265 3.61 -9.17 -0.74
N MET A 266 3.19 -7.90 -0.76
CA MET A 266 3.88 -6.81 -0.04
C MET A 266 3.87 -7.04 1.46
N ALA A 267 2.72 -7.36 2.03
CA ALA A 267 2.53 -7.62 3.46
C ALA A 267 3.36 -8.81 3.94
N HIS A 268 3.30 -9.93 3.22
CA HIS A 268 4.07 -11.14 3.56
C HIS A 268 5.58 -10.91 3.45
N THR A 269 6.03 -10.17 2.43
CA THR A 269 7.45 -9.84 2.27
C THR A 269 7.92 -8.95 3.42
N ALA A 270 7.18 -7.93 3.81
CA ALA A 270 7.54 -7.04 4.91
C ALA A 270 7.63 -7.81 6.25
N ALA A 271 6.64 -8.66 6.54
CA ALA A 271 6.66 -9.51 7.75
C ALA A 271 7.83 -10.52 7.74
N THR A 272 8.14 -11.11 6.58
CA THR A 272 9.28 -12.02 6.40
C THR A 272 10.61 -11.28 6.58
N PHE A 273 10.74 -10.07 6.06
CA PHE A 273 11.94 -9.25 6.26
C PHE A 273 12.14 -8.88 7.74
N ALA A 274 11.06 -8.58 8.47
CA ALA A 274 11.14 -8.37 9.91
C ALA A 274 11.63 -9.62 10.66
N ASP A 275 11.13 -10.82 10.30
CA ASP A 275 11.57 -12.10 10.84
C ASP A 275 13.04 -12.38 10.54
N GLU A 276 13.47 -12.16 9.30
CA GLU A 276 14.88 -12.31 8.89
C GLU A 276 15.79 -11.33 9.62
N TYR A 277 15.35 -10.08 9.83
CA TYR A 277 16.07 -9.11 10.64
C TYR A 277 16.26 -9.61 12.07
N PHE A 278 15.23 -10.19 12.68
CA PHE A 278 15.32 -10.78 14.02
C PHE A 278 16.24 -12.00 14.08
N LYS A 279 16.41 -12.71 12.96
CA LYS A 279 17.34 -13.84 12.80
C LYS A 279 18.78 -13.41 12.45
N GLY A 280 19.03 -12.10 12.32
CA GLY A 280 20.38 -11.54 12.16
C GLY A 280 20.71 -10.98 10.77
N ARG A 281 19.79 -11.06 9.78
CA ARG A 281 19.97 -10.38 8.50
C ARG A 281 20.00 -8.87 8.71
N ARG A 282 20.91 -8.16 8.01
CA ARG A 282 21.06 -6.69 8.10
C ARG A 282 21.01 -6.01 6.74
N GLU A 283 21.22 -6.77 5.67
CA GLU A 283 21.22 -6.25 4.31
C GLU A 283 19.90 -6.57 3.63
N PHE A 284 19.16 -5.52 3.27
CA PHE A 284 17.88 -5.60 2.56
C PHE A 284 17.93 -4.66 1.33
N PRO A 285 17.23 -5.01 0.24
CA PRO A 285 17.08 -4.06 -0.86
C PRO A 285 16.36 -2.81 -0.35
N GLN A 286 16.88 -1.64 -0.69
CA GLN A 286 16.24 -0.38 -0.26
C GLN A 286 14.82 -0.26 -0.82
N LYS A 287 14.61 -0.61 -2.10
CA LYS A 287 13.31 -0.73 -2.72
C LYS A 287 13.13 -2.11 -3.33
N MET A 288 11.97 -2.70 -3.11
CA MET A 288 11.58 -3.99 -3.67
C MET A 288 10.27 -3.82 -4.45
N PRO A 289 10.33 -3.71 -5.78
CA PRO A 289 9.13 -3.56 -6.59
C PRO A 289 8.36 -4.88 -6.70
N VAL A 290 7.05 -4.80 -6.53
CA VAL A 290 6.08 -5.87 -6.82
C VAL A 290 5.38 -5.53 -8.12
N ALA A 291 5.42 -6.44 -9.09
CA ALA A 291 4.82 -6.20 -10.39
C ALA A 291 3.31 -5.92 -10.30
N VAL A 292 2.83 -5.03 -11.16
CA VAL A 292 1.41 -4.74 -11.35
C VAL A 292 0.94 -5.39 -12.63
N GLU A 293 -0.22 -6.01 -12.61
CA GLU A 293 -0.80 -6.67 -13.76
C GLU A 293 -2.07 -5.97 -14.24
N MET A 294 -2.22 -5.78 -15.55
CA MET A 294 -3.43 -5.17 -16.10
C MET A 294 -4.55 -6.20 -16.17
N VAL A 295 -5.71 -5.86 -15.57
CA VAL A 295 -6.92 -6.68 -15.59
C VAL A 295 -7.99 -6.02 -16.45
N THR A 296 -8.57 -6.81 -17.35
CA THR A 296 -9.60 -6.42 -18.31
C THR A 296 -10.65 -7.51 -18.40
N SER A 297 -11.74 -7.30 -19.13
CA SER A 297 -12.75 -8.33 -19.40
C SER A 297 -12.20 -9.59 -20.08
N GLN A 298 -11.01 -9.54 -20.69
CA GLN A 298 -10.42 -10.66 -21.39
C GLN A 298 -9.70 -11.65 -20.46
N ASN A 299 -9.17 -11.18 -19.33
CA ASN A 299 -8.39 -11.99 -18.39
C ASN A 299 -8.92 -11.99 -16.96
N ILE A 300 -10.06 -11.36 -16.71
CA ILE A 300 -10.66 -11.24 -15.37
C ILE A 300 -10.91 -12.61 -14.71
N GLY A 301 -11.10 -13.65 -15.52
CA GLY A 301 -11.30 -15.02 -15.03
C GLY A 301 -10.15 -15.58 -14.18
N ASP A 302 -8.93 -14.99 -14.32
CA ASP A 302 -7.72 -15.43 -13.62
C ASP A 302 -7.51 -14.70 -12.28
N TYR A 303 -8.37 -13.72 -11.96
CA TYR A 303 -8.16 -12.82 -10.81
C TYR A 303 -9.29 -12.93 -9.78
N THR A 304 -8.92 -12.59 -8.56
CA THR A 304 -9.81 -12.31 -7.43
C THR A 304 -9.53 -10.90 -6.92
N ALA A 305 -10.22 -10.45 -5.87
CA ALA A 305 -9.88 -9.18 -5.22
C ALA A 305 -8.41 -9.21 -4.76
N TYR A 306 -7.64 -8.22 -5.23
CA TYR A 306 -6.24 -7.99 -4.81
C TYR A 306 -5.29 -9.17 -5.08
N GLY A 307 -5.58 -10.02 -6.06
CA GLY A 307 -4.73 -11.18 -6.34
C GLY A 307 -5.14 -12.03 -7.52
N LYS A 308 -4.41 -13.12 -7.72
CA LYS A 308 -4.70 -14.18 -8.69
C LYS A 308 -5.32 -15.38 -8.01
N LYS A 309 -6.22 -16.07 -8.71
CA LYS A 309 -6.75 -17.37 -8.29
C LYS A 309 -5.63 -18.39 -8.10
N GLY A 310 -5.65 -19.11 -6.98
CA GLY A 310 -4.62 -20.09 -6.63
C GLY A 310 -3.34 -19.49 -6.01
N GLN A 311 -3.29 -18.17 -5.75
CA GLN A 311 -2.25 -17.50 -4.99
C GLN A 311 -2.79 -16.89 -3.67
N GLU A 312 -3.96 -17.36 -3.25
CA GLU A 312 -4.69 -16.91 -2.06
C GLU A 312 -4.00 -17.28 -0.74
#